data_ec333415515b54bdd1700ccfd964f03f
#
_entry.id   ec333415515b54bdd1700ccfd964f03f
#
_cell.length_a   1.000
_cell.length_b   1.000
_cell.length_c   1.000
_cell.angle_alpha   90.00
_cell.angle_beta   90.00
_cell.angle_gamma   90.00
#
_symmetry.space_group_name_H-M   'P 1'
#
loop_
_entity.id
_entity.type
_entity.pdbx_description
1 polymer ?
#
loop_
_entity_poly.entity_id
_entity_poly.type
_entity_poly.pdbx_seq_one_letter_code
_entity_poly.pdbx_strand_id
1 'polypeptide(L)'
;MKKEVILFDINETVLNLESLQPKFKAVFGSEDALSLWFSKLLHSSTVCIATNVKSTFSELANAALDAIAQRYNCDLTAESKDALLTSFANLPPHTDIKASLLKLRNNGFKTVAFSNSSLDLITSQIKNSGLEDYFDTVISVEETGSFKPNSDVYKFAAETLQEPVENLRLVATHDWDTHG
;
A
#
# COMPACT_ATOMS: atom_id res chain seq x y z
N MET A 1 -29.62 4.76 10.06
CA MET A 1 -28.45 4.20 10.74
C MET A 1 -27.21 4.82 10.11
N LYS A 2 -26.24 5.27 10.93
CA LYS A 2 -24.97 5.80 10.43
C LYS A 2 -24.19 4.65 9.77
N LYS A 3 -23.68 4.84 8.57
CA LYS A 3 -22.89 3.82 7.89
C LYS A 3 -21.53 3.73 8.59
N GLU A 4 -21.14 2.54 9.06
CA GLU A 4 -19.77 2.30 9.52
C GLU A 4 -18.83 2.37 8.32
N VAL A 5 -17.64 2.96 8.52
CA VAL A 5 -16.63 3.12 7.50
C VAL A 5 -15.51 2.11 7.72
N ILE A 6 -15.12 1.40 6.66
CA ILE A 6 -14.03 0.44 6.69
C ILE A 6 -12.91 0.95 5.79
N LEU A 7 -11.77 1.23 6.40
CA LEU A 7 -10.51 1.53 5.72
C LEU A 7 -9.83 0.22 5.35
N PHE A 8 -9.39 0.09 4.12
CA PHE A 8 -8.62 -1.05 3.64
C PHE A 8 -7.20 -0.58 3.31
N ASP A 9 -6.21 -1.17 3.97
CA ASP A 9 -4.86 -1.14 3.42
C ASP A 9 -4.84 -1.82 2.05
N ILE A 10 -3.95 -1.40 1.17
CA ILE A 10 -3.99 -1.79 -0.24
C ILE A 10 -2.94 -2.86 -0.56
N ASN A 11 -1.66 -2.55 -0.37
CA ASN A 11 -0.57 -3.45 -0.75
C ASN A 11 -0.49 -4.63 0.23
N GLU A 12 -0.50 -5.85 -0.26
CA GLU A 12 -0.59 -7.13 0.46
C GLU A 12 -1.95 -7.40 1.15
N THR A 13 -2.78 -6.39 1.38
CA THR A 13 -4.11 -6.59 1.99
C THR A 13 -5.18 -6.79 0.92
N VAL A 14 -5.29 -5.88 -0.01
CA VAL A 14 -6.26 -5.93 -1.13
C VAL A 14 -5.59 -6.48 -2.38
N LEU A 15 -4.37 -6.05 -2.66
CA LEU A 15 -3.59 -6.42 -3.83
C LEU A 15 -2.52 -7.45 -3.50
N ASN A 16 -2.45 -8.48 -4.35
CA ASN A 16 -1.52 -9.59 -4.18
C ASN A 16 -0.10 -9.21 -4.62
N LEU A 17 0.75 -8.85 -3.68
CA LEU A 17 2.15 -8.51 -3.91
C LEU A 17 2.98 -9.73 -4.39
N GLU A 18 2.64 -10.94 -3.97
CA GLU A 18 3.36 -12.16 -4.37
C GLU A 18 3.37 -12.39 -5.89
N SER A 19 2.43 -11.78 -6.61
CA SER A 19 2.41 -11.80 -8.08
C SER A 19 3.67 -11.22 -8.73
N LEU A 20 4.46 -10.43 -8.00
CA LEU A 20 5.74 -9.88 -8.45
C LEU A 20 6.92 -10.85 -8.26
N GLN A 21 6.77 -11.92 -7.48
CA GLN A 21 7.86 -12.83 -7.14
C GLN A 21 8.65 -13.35 -8.37
N PRO A 22 8.00 -13.77 -9.48
CA PRO A 22 8.74 -14.23 -10.66
C PRO A 22 9.61 -13.12 -11.28
N LYS A 23 9.15 -11.88 -11.25
CA LYS A 23 9.91 -10.74 -11.80
C LYS A 23 11.12 -10.39 -10.93
N PHE A 24 10.94 -10.38 -9.61
CA PHE A 24 12.05 -10.18 -8.67
C PHE A 24 13.07 -11.30 -8.77
N LYS A 25 12.62 -12.55 -8.86
CA LYS A 25 13.51 -13.70 -9.08
C LYS A 25 14.31 -13.57 -10.38
N ALA A 26 13.67 -13.13 -11.47
CA ALA A 26 14.35 -12.94 -12.75
C ALA A 26 15.44 -11.85 -12.70
N VAL A 27 15.22 -10.78 -11.95
CA VAL A 27 16.16 -9.66 -11.81
C VAL A 27 17.26 -9.96 -10.81
N PHE A 28 16.91 -10.47 -9.62
CA PHE A 28 17.83 -10.63 -8.48
C PHE A 28 18.36 -12.06 -8.29
N GLY A 29 17.83 -13.04 -9.03
CA GLY A 29 18.21 -14.44 -8.90
C GLY A 29 17.68 -15.15 -7.65
N SER A 30 16.82 -14.50 -6.87
CA SER A 30 16.29 -15.03 -5.60
C SER A 30 14.80 -14.77 -5.47
N GLU A 31 14.06 -15.74 -4.92
CA GLU A 31 12.65 -15.60 -4.57
C GLU A 31 12.44 -14.68 -3.37
N ASP A 32 13.43 -14.59 -2.48
CA ASP A 32 13.36 -13.76 -1.27
C ASP A 32 13.55 -12.26 -1.55
N ALA A 33 13.98 -11.90 -2.76
CA ALA A 33 14.25 -10.51 -3.10
C ALA A 33 13.01 -9.61 -2.97
N LEU A 34 11.82 -10.11 -3.31
CA LEU A 34 10.56 -9.38 -3.18
C LEU A 34 10.26 -9.05 -1.72
N SER A 35 10.25 -10.05 -0.85
CA SER A 35 9.94 -9.86 0.57
C SER A 35 10.98 -8.96 1.26
N LEU A 36 12.25 -9.09 0.89
CA LEU A 36 13.30 -8.23 1.39
C LEU A 36 13.14 -6.78 0.93
N TRP A 37 12.80 -6.55 -0.35
CA TRP A 37 12.52 -5.22 -0.88
C TRP A 37 11.37 -4.55 -0.13
N PHE A 38 10.24 -5.26 -0.01
CA PHE A 38 9.05 -4.69 0.60
C PHE A 38 9.25 -4.43 2.11
N SER A 39 9.89 -5.37 2.82
CA SER A 39 10.25 -5.17 4.23
C SER A 39 11.18 -3.98 4.43
N LYS A 40 12.16 -3.78 3.51
CA LYS A 40 13.05 -2.63 3.57
C LYS A 40 12.32 -1.31 3.30
N LEU A 41 11.38 -1.30 2.36
CA LEU A 41 10.52 -0.14 2.08
C LEU A 41 9.71 0.24 3.33
N LEU A 42 9.03 -0.72 3.96
CA LEU A 42 8.25 -0.50 5.19
C LEU A 42 9.14 -0.06 6.37
N HIS A 43 10.31 -0.68 6.54
CA HIS A 43 11.29 -0.25 7.54
C HIS A 43 11.73 1.20 7.30
N SER A 44 12.04 1.57 6.06
CA SER A 44 12.47 2.93 5.73
C SER A 44 11.37 3.97 5.99
N SER A 45 10.11 3.66 5.71
CA SER A 45 8.99 4.54 6.03
C SER A 45 8.85 4.76 7.54
N THR A 46 9.05 3.71 8.35
CA THR A 46 9.07 3.80 9.82
C THR A 46 10.25 4.64 10.32
N VAL A 47 11.43 4.49 9.72
CA VAL A 47 12.59 5.33 10.04
C VAL A 47 12.31 6.80 9.73
N CYS A 48 11.67 7.12 8.61
CA CYS A 48 11.26 8.48 8.28
C CYS A 48 10.36 9.09 9.37
N ILE A 49 9.40 8.32 9.90
CA ILE A 49 8.57 8.76 11.02
C ILE A 49 9.44 9.05 12.25
N ALA A 50 10.30 8.11 12.64
CA ALA A 50 11.12 8.20 13.85
C ALA A 50 12.15 9.35 13.80
N THR A 51 12.64 9.68 12.60
CA THR A 51 13.65 10.73 12.38
C THR A 51 13.07 12.05 11.90
N ASN A 52 11.76 12.11 11.68
CA ASN A 52 11.05 13.27 11.10
C ASN A 52 11.63 13.71 9.74
N VAL A 53 12.11 12.73 8.95
CA VAL A 53 12.57 12.95 7.57
C VAL A 53 11.38 12.78 6.63
N LYS A 54 11.14 13.79 5.80
CA LYS A 54 10.09 13.73 4.77
C LYS A 54 10.61 13.01 3.53
N SER A 55 9.83 12.08 3.04
CA SER A 55 10.05 11.36 1.79
C SER A 55 8.71 10.87 1.26
N THR A 56 8.69 10.38 0.03
CA THR A 56 7.53 9.72 -0.56
C THR A 56 7.72 8.19 -0.55
N PHE A 57 6.61 7.47 -0.57
CA PHE A 57 6.66 5.99 -0.63
C PHE A 57 7.37 5.52 -1.90
N SER A 58 7.22 6.25 -3.01
CA SER A 58 7.90 5.97 -4.28
C SER A 58 9.41 6.18 -4.21
N GLU A 59 9.89 7.25 -3.55
CA GLU A 59 11.33 7.46 -3.34
C GLU A 59 11.93 6.34 -2.49
N LEU A 60 11.24 5.95 -1.42
CA LEU A 60 11.68 4.86 -0.56
C LEU A 60 11.67 3.50 -1.29
N ALA A 61 10.67 3.25 -2.15
CA ALA A 61 10.61 2.05 -2.99
C ALA A 61 11.80 1.96 -3.95
N ASN A 62 12.14 3.09 -4.58
CA ASN A 62 13.31 3.20 -5.45
C ASN A 62 14.63 2.95 -4.69
N ALA A 63 14.81 3.60 -3.55
CA ALA A 63 16.01 3.43 -2.71
C ALA A 63 16.14 1.99 -2.18
N ALA A 64 15.02 1.35 -1.85
CA ALA A 64 14.99 -0.04 -1.43
C ALA A 64 15.44 -0.98 -2.55
N LEU A 65 15.03 -0.75 -3.83
CA LEU A 65 15.53 -1.53 -4.99
C LEU A 65 17.05 -1.41 -5.14
N ASP A 66 17.60 -0.19 -5.03
CA ASP A 66 19.05 0.01 -5.11
C ASP A 66 19.78 -0.73 -3.99
N ALA A 67 19.25 -0.69 -2.78
CA ALA A 67 19.86 -1.35 -1.64
C ALA A 67 19.86 -2.88 -1.75
N ILE A 68 18.77 -3.48 -2.26
CA ILE A 68 18.75 -4.94 -2.48
C ILE A 68 19.61 -5.33 -3.68
N ALA A 69 19.71 -4.50 -4.71
CA ALA A 69 20.63 -4.73 -5.84
C ALA A 69 22.08 -4.87 -5.35
N GLN A 70 22.53 -3.98 -4.47
CA GLN A 70 23.83 -4.08 -3.82
C GLN A 70 23.99 -5.39 -3.03
N ARG A 71 22.97 -5.77 -2.25
CA ARG A 71 23.01 -6.99 -1.43
C ARG A 71 23.12 -8.26 -2.28
N TYR A 72 22.45 -8.30 -3.43
CA TYR A 72 22.47 -9.45 -4.35
C TYR A 72 23.60 -9.38 -5.38
N ASN A 73 24.48 -8.35 -5.33
CA ASN A 73 25.49 -8.06 -6.36
C ASN A 73 24.88 -8.06 -7.77
N CYS A 74 23.70 -7.48 -7.90
CA CYS A 74 22.95 -7.38 -9.14
C CYS A 74 23.18 -6.02 -9.79
N ASP A 75 23.48 -6.01 -11.09
CA ASP A 75 23.52 -4.77 -11.89
C ASP A 75 22.07 -4.42 -12.30
N LEU A 76 21.41 -3.61 -11.44
CA LEU A 76 20.03 -3.21 -11.65
C LEU A 76 19.97 -2.04 -12.65
N THR A 77 19.61 -2.37 -13.90
CA THR A 77 19.43 -1.34 -14.93
C THR A 77 18.20 -0.46 -14.65
N ALA A 78 18.22 0.78 -15.18
CA ALA A 78 17.07 1.67 -15.09
C ALA A 78 15.79 1.06 -15.67
N GLU A 79 15.90 0.31 -16.76
CA GLU A 79 14.79 -0.39 -17.41
C GLU A 79 14.19 -1.49 -16.50
N SER A 80 15.06 -2.29 -15.86
CA SER A 80 14.61 -3.33 -14.93
C SER A 80 13.91 -2.74 -13.70
N LYS A 81 14.45 -1.64 -13.20
CA LYS A 81 13.89 -0.91 -12.06
C LYS A 81 12.50 -0.34 -12.39
N ASP A 82 12.38 0.33 -13.53
CA ASP A 82 11.11 0.87 -14.03
C ASP A 82 10.08 -0.24 -14.27
N ALA A 83 10.49 -1.37 -14.86
CA ALA A 83 9.61 -2.53 -15.07
C ALA A 83 9.08 -3.13 -13.77
N LEU A 84 9.89 -3.19 -12.71
CA LEU A 84 9.47 -3.65 -11.38
C LEU A 84 8.45 -2.67 -10.76
N LEU A 85 8.73 -1.37 -10.79
CA LEU A 85 7.84 -0.33 -10.24
C LEU A 85 6.53 -0.23 -11.03
N THR A 86 6.59 -0.32 -12.36
CA THR A 86 5.39 -0.38 -13.20
C THR A 86 4.55 -1.63 -12.87
N SER A 87 5.20 -2.76 -12.60
CA SER A 87 4.48 -3.98 -12.21
C SER A 87 3.81 -3.82 -10.84
N PHE A 88 4.41 -3.09 -9.92
CA PHE A 88 3.80 -2.76 -8.63
C PHE A 88 2.53 -1.89 -8.78
N ALA A 89 2.45 -1.05 -9.81
CA ALA A 89 1.24 -0.31 -10.15
C ALA A 89 0.13 -1.19 -10.77
N ASN A 90 0.44 -2.45 -11.12
CA ASN A 90 -0.45 -3.36 -11.85
C ASN A 90 -0.67 -4.69 -11.12
N LEU A 91 -0.71 -4.67 -9.80
CA LEU A 91 -0.96 -5.85 -8.98
C LEU A 91 -2.39 -6.37 -9.16
N PRO A 92 -2.61 -7.69 -9.28
CA PRO A 92 -3.94 -8.27 -9.21
C PRO A 92 -4.48 -8.22 -7.78
N PRO A 93 -5.81 -8.16 -7.59
CA PRO A 93 -6.40 -8.30 -6.27
C PRO A 93 -6.32 -9.75 -5.80
N HIS A 94 -6.38 -9.98 -4.48
CA HIS A 94 -6.65 -11.30 -3.94
C HIS A 94 -8.03 -11.80 -4.40
N THR A 95 -8.20 -13.10 -4.53
CA THR A 95 -9.35 -13.72 -5.21
C THR A 95 -10.68 -13.50 -4.49
N ASP A 96 -10.66 -13.25 -3.19
CA ASP A 96 -11.82 -13.04 -2.32
C ASP A 96 -12.23 -11.57 -2.18
N ILE A 97 -11.39 -10.62 -2.58
CA ILE A 97 -11.59 -9.19 -2.34
C ILE A 97 -12.87 -8.65 -2.97
N LYS A 98 -13.12 -8.93 -4.24
CA LYS A 98 -14.32 -8.42 -4.93
C LYS A 98 -15.61 -8.87 -4.26
N ALA A 99 -15.68 -10.15 -3.91
CA ALA A 99 -16.87 -10.71 -3.24
C ALA A 99 -17.05 -10.13 -1.84
N SER A 100 -15.95 -9.93 -1.11
CA SER A 100 -15.95 -9.36 0.24
C SER A 100 -16.37 -7.90 0.24
N LEU A 101 -15.80 -7.07 -0.62
CA LEU A 101 -16.16 -5.66 -0.76
C LEU A 101 -17.63 -5.50 -1.18
N LEU A 102 -18.10 -6.30 -2.16
CA LEU A 102 -19.49 -6.28 -2.58
C LEU A 102 -20.45 -6.63 -1.42
N LYS A 103 -20.09 -7.65 -0.63
CA LYS A 103 -20.89 -8.05 0.55
C LYS A 103 -20.96 -6.92 1.58
N LEU A 104 -19.86 -6.24 1.87
CA LEU A 104 -19.83 -5.11 2.80
C LEU A 104 -20.70 -3.95 2.30
N ARG A 105 -20.56 -3.56 1.05
CA ARG A 105 -21.35 -2.48 0.44
C ARG A 105 -22.85 -2.80 0.45
N ASN A 106 -23.23 -4.03 0.13
CA ASN A 106 -24.63 -4.47 0.18
C ASN A 106 -25.21 -4.47 1.61
N ASN A 107 -24.36 -4.56 2.64
CA ASN A 107 -24.74 -4.40 4.04
C ASN A 107 -24.64 -2.96 4.55
N GLY A 108 -24.39 -1.99 3.66
CA GLY A 108 -24.44 -0.57 3.96
C GLY A 108 -23.14 -0.01 4.53
N PHE A 109 -22.02 -0.74 4.52
CA PHE A 109 -20.71 -0.20 4.90
C PHE A 109 -20.17 0.72 3.80
N LYS A 110 -19.47 1.77 4.20
CA LYS A 110 -18.63 2.58 3.31
C LYS A 110 -17.24 1.96 3.26
N THR A 111 -16.72 1.70 2.07
CA THR A 111 -15.41 1.09 1.84
C THR A 111 -14.44 2.14 1.30
N VAL A 112 -13.26 2.24 1.92
CA VAL A 112 -12.25 3.26 1.62
C VAL A 112 -10.91 2.59 1.40
N ALA A 113 -10.25 2.90 0.29
CA ALA A 113 -8.86 2.53 0.05
C ALA A 113 -7.94 3.51 0.80
N PHE A 114 -7.02 2.99 1.64
CA PHE A 114 -6.17 3.79 2.51
C PHE A 114 -4.73 3.29 2.49
N SER A 115 -3.80 4.06 1.93
CA SER A 115 -2.45 3.57 1.64
C SER A 115 -1.35 4.62 1.89
N ASN A 116 -0.12 4.11 2.11
CA ASN A 116 1.12 4.90 2.12
C ASN A 116 1.54 5.38 0.71
N SER A 117 1.04 4.76 -0.34
CA SER A 117 1.33 5.15 -1.72
C SER A 117 0.69 6.50 -2.08
N SER A 118 1.26 7.19 -3.08
CA SER A 118 0.68 8.43 -3.59
C SER A 118 -0.75 8.24 -4.12
N LEU A 119 -1.53 9.28 -4.14
CA LEU A 119 -2.93 9.22 -4.62
C LEU A 119 -3.01 8.72 -6.06
N ASP A 120 -2.11 9.15 -6.93
CA ASP A 120 -2.05 8.73 -8.34
C ASP A 120 -1.75 7.23 -8.45
N LEU A 121 -0.81 6.71 -7.64
CA LEU A 121 -0.47 5.29 -7.64
C LEU A 121 -1.64 4.43 -7.15
N ILE A 122 -2.26 4.81 -6.03
CA ILE A 122 -3.40 4.04 -5.49
C ILE A 122 -4.56 4.05 -6.48
N THR A 123 -4.88 5.20 -7.05
CA THR A 123 -5.95 5.33 -8.04
C THR A 123 -5.70 4.44 -9.25
N SER A 124 -4.46 4.42 -9.74
CA SER A 124 -4.04 3.54 -10.83
C SER A 124 -4.14 2.06 -10.44
N GLN A 125 -3.68 1.68 -9.25
CA GLN A 125 -3.76 0.31 -8.73
C GLN A 125 -5.22 -0.16 -8.62
N ILE A 126 -6.10 0.64 -8.05
CA ILE A 126 -7.53 0.34 -7.90
C ILE A 126 -8.19 0.15 -9.28
N LYS A 127 -7.89 1.05 -10.22
CA LYS A 127 -8.41 0.96 -11.60
C LYS A 127 -7.88 -0.28 -12.32
N ASN A 128 -6.57 -0.50 -12.32
CA ASN A 128 -5.91 -1.61 -13.02
C ASN A 128 -6.33 -2.98 -12.47
N SER A 129 -6.65 -3.06 -11.17
CA SER A 129 -7.17 -4.27 -10.53
C SER A 129 -8.68 -4.50 -10.74
N GLY A 130 -9.37 -3.54 -11.39
CA GLY A 130 -10.82 -3.58 -11.61
C GLY A 130 -11.63 -3.49 -10.32
N LEU A 131 -11.16 -2.64 -9.39
CA LEU A 131 -11.79 -2.41 -8.08
C LEU A 131 -12.40 -1.01 -7.96
N GLU A 132 -12.43 -0.22 -9.03
CA GLU A 132 -12.88 1.18 -9.02
C GLU A 132 -14.30 1.33 -8.45
N ASP A 133 -15.23 0.45 -8.85
CA ASP A 133 -16.63 0.47 -8.39
C ASP A 133 -16.82 -0.07 -6.96
N TYR A 134 -15.77 -0.61 -6.34
CA TYR A 134 -15.84 -1.26 -5.04
C TYR A 134 -15.40 -0.37 -3.87
N PHE A 135 -14.77 0.76 -4.15
CA PHE A 135 -14.37 1.74 -3.14
C PHE A 135 -15.15 3.05 -3.31
N ASP A 136 -15.66 3.59 -2.20
CA ASP A 136 -16.38 4.87 -2.20
C ASP A 136 -15.40 6.05 -2.20
N THR A 137 -14.19 5.85 -1.72
CA THR A 137 -13.16 6.89 -1.58
C THR A 137 -11.77 6.25 -1.59
N VAL A 138 -10.79 6.99 -2.10
CA VAL A 138 -9.36 6.64 -2.04
C VAL A 138 -8.65 7.73 -1.23
N ILE A 139 -7.85 7.32 -0.23
CA ILE A 139 -7.08 8.22 0.63
C ILE A 139 -5.61 7.80 0.60
N SER A 140 -4.74 8.72 0.21
CA SER A 140 -3.30 8.63 0.39
C SER A 140 -2.88 9.35 1.66
N VAL A 141 -1.96 8.77 2.43
CA VAL A 141 -1.38 9.45 3.59
C VAL A 141 -0.29 10.44 3.22
N GLU A 142 0.13 10.48 1.94
CA GLU A 142 1.25 11.31 1.47
C GLU A 142 1.06 12.79 1.78
N GLU A 143 -0.20 13.29 1.74
CA GLU A 143 -0.53 14.68 2.06
C GLU A 143 -0.15 15.06 3.51
N THR A 144 -0.10 14.10 4.42
CA THR A 144 0.32 14.36 5.81
C THR A 144 1.83 14.57 5.94
N GLY A 145 2.61 14.20 4.91
CA GLY A 145 4.07 14.15 4.97
C GLY A 145 4.60 13.09 5.94
N SER A 146 3.77 12.09 6.26
CA SER A 146 4.10 10.97 7.15
C SER A 146 3.59 9.65 6.58
N PHE A 147 3.80 8.56 7.30
CA PHE A 147 3.42 7.21 6.90
C PHE A 147 2.63 6.53 8.02
N LYS A 148 1.84 5.51 7.68
CA LYS A 148 1.36 4.55 8.66
C LYS A 148 2.59 3.87 9.32
N PRO A 149 2.60 3.60 10.63
CA PRO A 149 1.49 3.69 11.60
C PRO A 149 1.49 4.99 12.45
N ASN A 150 1.94 6.12 11.94
CA ASN A 150 1.82 7.38 12.68
C ASN A 150 0.33 7.70 12.93
N SER A 151 -0.03 8.01 14.18
CA SER A 151 -1.42 8.32 14.56
C SER A 151 -2.06 9.45 13.75
N ASP A 152 -1.26 10.40 13.27
CA ASP A 152 -1.77 11.55 12.53
C ASP A 152 -2.34 11.18 11.16
N VAL A 153 -1.86 10.08 10.54
CA VAL A 153 -2.41 9.62 9.26
C VAL A 153 -3.82 9.04 9.41
N TYR A 154 -4.13 8.40 10.55
CA TYR A 154 -5.48 7.89 10.83
C TYR A 154 -6.44 9.01 11.22
N LYS A 155 -5.96 10.04 11.94
CA LYS A 155 -6.74 11.26 12.20
C LYS A 155 -7.05 11.99 10.90
N PHE A 156 -6.07 12.12 10.00
CA PHE A 156 -6.27 12.69 8.66
C PHE A 156 -7.34 11.94 7.87
N ALA A 157 -7.34 10.60 7.91
CA ALA A 157 -8.40 9.82 7.27
C ALA A 157 -9.77 10.10 7.89
N ALA A 158 -9.88 10.22 9.21
CA ALA A 158 -11.11 10.56 9.91
C ALA A 158 -11.63 11.95 9.52
N GLU A 159 -10.76 12.95 9.50
CA GLU A 159 -11.07 14.33 9.09
C GLU A 159 -11.52 14.37 7.61
N THR A 160 -10.80 13.71 6.71
CA THR A 160 -11.15 13.63 5.29
C THR A 160 -12.53 13.01 5.06
N LEU A 161 -12.88 12.00 5.87
CA LEU A 161 -14.15 11.30 5.80
C LEU A 161 -15.27 12.02 6.56
N GLN A 162 -14.94 13.03 7.34
CA GLN A 162 -15.84 13.74 8.26
C GLN A 162 -16.52 12.78 9.25
N GLU A 163 -15.76 11.80 9.73
CA GLU A 163 -16.19 10.77 10.66
C GLU A 163 -15.28 10.75 11.90
N PRO A 164 -15.83 10.57 13.10
CA PRO A 164 -15.01 10.36 14.28
C PRO A 164 -14.21 9.05 14.17
N VAL A 165 -13.00 9.03 14.73
CA VAL A 165 -12.08 7.88 14.63
C VAL A 165 -12.72 6.58 15.11
N GLU A 166 -13.52 6.64 16.18
CA GLU A 166 -14.24 5.48 16.74
C GLU A 166 -15.27 4.84 15.81
N ASN A 167 -15.66 5.54 14.74
CA ASN A 167 -16.55 4.98 13.70
C ASN A 167 -15.77 4.34 12.54
N LEU A 168 -14.46 4.42 12.54
CA LEU A 168 -13.60 3.83 11.54
C LEU A 168 -13.14 2.45 11.98
N ARG A 169 -13.06 1.52 11.03
CA ARG A 169 -12.42 0.23 11.21
C ARG A 169 -11.34 0.07 10.16
N LEU A 170 -10.22 -0.49 10.54
CA LEU A 170 -9.13 -0.80 9.62
C LEU A 170 -9.09 -2.30 9.35
N VAL A 171 -8.90 -2.65 8.08
CA VAL A 171 -8.57 -3.99 7.61
C VAL A 171 -7.18 -3.93 6.97
N ALA A 172 -6.24 -4.62 7.56
CA ALA A 172 -4.86 -4.70 7.09
C ALA A 172 -4.26 -6.07 7.40
N THR A 173 -3.40 -6.56 6.53
CA THR A 173 -2.62 -7.78 6.73
C THR A 173 -1.54 -7.57 7.80
N HIS A 174 -0.99 -6.37 7.88
CA HIS A 174 0.10 -6.05 8.78
C HIS A 174 -0.39 -5.64 10.17
N ASP A 175 0.16 -6.29 11.20
CA ASP A 175 -0.11 -6.02 12.61
C ASP A 175 0.27 -4.60 13.03
N TRP A 176 1.38 -4.06 12.50
CA TRP A 176 1.82 -2.69 12.78
C TRP A 176 0.80 -1.63 12.29
N ASP A 177 0.09 -1.88 11.18
CA ASP A 177 -0.92 -0.95 10.66
C ASP A 177 -2.18 -0.99 11.54
N THR A 178 -2.60 -2.18 11.95
CA THR A 178 -3.75 -2.33 12.87
C THR A 178 -3.43 -1.87 14.29
N HIS A 179 -2.15 -1.80 14.67
CA HIS A 179 -1.71 -1.27 15.96
C HIS A 179 -1.76 0.26 16.02
N GLY A 180 -1.42 0.96 14.93
CA GLY A 180 -1.46 2.42 14.81
C GLY A 180 -2.86 2.98 14.86
#